data_3831543f565edeb4c440235ebabf5453
#
_entry.id   3831543f565edeb4c440235ebabf5453
#
_cell.length_a   1.000
_cell.length_b   1.000
_cell.length_c   1.000
_cell.angle_alpha   90.00
_cell.angle_beta   90.00
_cell.angle_gamma   90.00
#
_symmetry.space_group_name_H-M   'P 1'
#
loop_
_entity.id
_entity.type
_entity.pdbx_description
1 polymer ?
#
loop_
_entity_poly.entity_id
_entity_poly.type
_entity_poly.pdbx_seq_one_letter_code
_entity_poly.pdbx_strand_id
1 'polypeptide(L)'
;LYYFYTSMLDRYIFMQDNVLLREQIAIYESELRANVEQDRQVQALRHDMKHHIREIYSLADKNTDTDIIRYLDEMSDSMDNIEKVASTGNSVFDGILNYYAQKIKQEMNNVNFSVILKIPTDLEISSFDMNVILGNLLDNAMENVSGEAGQELQIEAVLEYIEGLLRIEVVNTFAGNVNKDG
;
A
#
# COMPACT_ATOMS: atom_id res chain seq x y z
N LEU A 1 32.03 3.57 -43.55
CA LEU A 1 32.82 3.48 -42.29
C LEU A 1 32.15 4.29 -41.17
N TYR A 2 31.82 5.57 -41.41
CA TYR A 2 31.18 6.45 -40.41
C TYR A 2 29.82 5.90 -39.91
N TYR A 3 28.95 5.44 -40.80
CA TYR A 3 27.63 4.87 -40.46
C TYR A 3 27.73 3.57 -39.64
N PHE A 4 28.73 2.77 -39.90
CA PHE A 4 29.00 1.55 -39.13
C PHE A 4 29.48 1.86 -37.71
N TYR A 5 30.33 2.89 -37.59
CA TYR A 5 30.85 3.30 -36.28
C TYR A 5 29.74 3.93 -35.39
N THR A 6 28.87 4.77 -35.92
CA THR A 6 27.73 5.35 -35.18
C THR A 6 26.76 4.26 -34.73
N SER A 7 26.41 3.33 -35.61
CA SER A 7 25.52 2.22 -35.29
C SER A 7 26.11 1.28 -34.19
N MET A 8 27.41 1.09 -34.17
CA MET A 8 28.09 0.30 -33.15
C MET A 8 28.14 1.03 -31.81
N LEU A 9 28.33 2.35 -31.82
CA LEU A 9 28.31 3.20 -30.63
C LEU A 9 26.90 3.24 -30.01
N ASP A 10 25.85 3.42 -30.82
CA ASP A 10 24.46 3.43 -30.38
C ASP A 10 24.07 2.09 -29.71
N ARG A 11 24.51 0.98 -30.30
CA ARG A 11 24.29 -0.35 -29.70
C ARG A 11 25.02 -0.52 -28.38
N TYR A 12 26.22 -0.01 -28.28
CA TYR A 12 27.02 -0.07 -27.04
C TYR A 12 26.37 0.73 -25.92
N ILE A 13 25.92 1.98 -26.22
CA ILE A 13 25.21 2.82 -25.26
C ILE A 13 23.91 2.14 -24.83
N PHE A 14 23.12 1.65 -25.78
CA PHE A 14 21.88 0.92 -25.48
C PHE A 14 22.10 -0.31 -24.62
N MET A 15 23.20 -1.07 -24.83
CA MET A 15 23.54 -2.20 -23.95
C MET A 15 23.91 -1.74 -22.54
N GLN A 16 24.67 -0.66 -22.39
CA GLN A 16 25.05 -0.11 -21.08
C GLN A 16 23.81 0.40 -20.32
N ASP A 17 22.92 1.12 -20.97
CA ASP A 17 21.68 1.60 -20.36
C ASP A 17 20.80 0.45 -19.90
N ASN A 18 20.68 -0.63 -20.69
CA ASN A 18 19.94 -1.82 -20.29
C ASN A 18 20.54 -2.54 -19.10
N VAL A 19 21.87 -2.59 -18.98
CA VAL A 19 22.56 -3.20 -17.82
C VAL A 19 22.25 -2.37 -16.58
N LEU A 20 22.42 -1.05 -16.65
CA LEU A 20 22.14 -0.13 -15.55
C LEU A 20 20.67 -0.21 -15.09
N LEU A 21 19.76 -0.24 -16.05
CA LEU A 21 18.32 -0.38 -15.75
C LEU A 21 18.02 -1.69 -15.03
N ARG A 22 18.63 -2.80 -15.45
CA ARG A 22 18.46 -4.10 -14.79
C ARG A 22 19.02 -4.12 -13.38
N GLU A 23 20.16 -3.47 -13.14
CA GLU A 23 20.73 -3.32 -11.80
C GLU A 23 19.82 -2.49 -10.90
N GLN A 24 19.27 -1.39 -11.41
CA GLN A 24 18.29 -0.57 -10.66
C GLN A 24 17.03 -1.36 -10.31
N ILE A 25 16.48 -2.11 -11.26
CA ILE A 25 15.32 -2.98 -11.02
C ILE A 25 15.63 -4.02 -9.93
N ALA A 26 16.80 -4.66 -9.99
CA ALA A 26 17.19 -5.67 -8.99
C ALA A 26 17.34 -5.08 -7.58
N ILE A 27 17.85 -3.86 -7.47
CA ILE A 27 17.93 -3.12 -6.18
C ILE A 27 16.51 -2.83 -5.68
N TYR A 28 15.63 -2.31 -6.53
CA TYR A 28 14.25 -2.00 -6.18
C TYR A 28 13.48 -3.24 -5.72
N GLU A 29 13.64 -4.36 -6.43
CA GLU A 29 13.04 -5.64 -6.03
C GLU A 29 13.55 -6.12 -4.66
N SER A 30 14.83 -5.92 -4.38
CA SER A 30 15.44 -6.28 -3.09
C SER A 30 14.88 -5.45 -1.94
N GLU A 31 14.75 -4.14 -2.14
CA GLU A 31 14.17 -3.22 -1.16
C GLU A 31 12.70 -3.53 -0.90
N LEU A 32 11.94 -3.80 -1.97
CA LEU A 32 10.52 -4.16 -1.85
C LEU A 32 10.33 -5.46 -1.05
N ARG A 33 11.15 -6.49 -1.35
CA ARG A 33 11.11 -7.75 -0.58
C ARG A 33 11.45 -7.55 0.89
N ALA A 34 12.42 -6.69 1.19
CA ALA A 34 12.80 -6.37 2.57
C ALA A 34 11.63 -5.69 3.31
N ASN A 35 10.95 -4.75 2.68
CA ASN A 35 9.79 -4.07 3.25
C ASN A 35 8.62 -5.03 3.51
N VAL A 36 8.30 -5.91 2.56
CA VAL A 36 7.25 -6.92 2.72
C VAL A 36 7.57 -7.90 3.86
N GLU A 37 8.82 -8.31 4.00
CA GLU A 37 9.23 -9.20 5.08
C GLU A 37 9.18 -8.48 6.45
N GLN A 38 9.54 -7.21 6.50
CA GLN A 38 9.43 -6.40 7.70
C GLN A 38 7.95 -6.26 8.14
N ASP A 39 7.04 -5.99 7.23
CA ASP A 39 5.61 -5.92 7.51
C ASP A 39 5.07 -7.26 8.04
N ARG A 40 5.49 -8.36 7.44
CA ARG A 40 5.12 -9.69 7.91
C ARG A 40 5.59 -9.97 9.35
N GLN A 41 6.80 -9.55 9.69
CA GLN A 41 7.34 -9.70 11.05
C GLN A 41 6.55 -8.83 12.06
N VAL A 42 6.19 -7.61 11.70
CA VAL A 42 5.35 -6.73 12.52
C VAL A 42 3.96 -7.34 12.73
N GLN A 43 3.36 -7.92 11.69
CA GLN A 43 2.07 -8.60 11.81
C GLN A 43 2.15 -9.85 12.70
N ALA A 44 3.22 -10.64 12.57
CA ALA A 44 3.44 -11.81 13.42
C ALA A 44 3.62 -11.40 14.90
N LEU A 45 4.45 -10.37 15.16
CA LEU A 45 4.63 -9.83 16.51
C LEU A 45 3.30 -9.34 17.11
N ARG A 46 2.49 -8.66 16.33
CA ARG A 46 1.18 -8.18 16.77
C ARG A 46 0.22 -9.34 17.09
N HIS A 47 0.22 -10.38 16.27
CA HIS A 47 -0.57 -11.58 16.53
C HIS A 47 -0.14 -12.25 17.85
N ASP A 48 1.15 -12.38 18.09
CA ASP A 48 1.68 -12.98 19.31
C ASP A 48 1.36 -12.12 20.54
N MET A 49 1.45 -10.80 20.44
CA MET A 49 1.02 -9.90 21.51
C MET A 49 -0.47 -10.05 21.84
N LYS A 50 -1.34 -10.18 20.83
CA LYS A 50 -2.77 -10.47 21.06
C LYS A 50 -2.99 -11.79 21.78
N HIS A 51 -2.18 -12.80 21.47
CA HIS A 51 -2.25 -14.08 22.16
C HIS A 51 -1.87 -13.93 23.64
N HIS A 52 -0.78 -13.23 23.93
CA HIS A 52 -0.35 -12.95 25.30
C HIS A 52 -1.37 -12.12 26.09
N ILE A 53 -1.98 -11.12 25.47
CA ILE A 53 -3.06 -10.34 26.11
C ILE A 53 -4.22 -11.25 26.51
N ARG A 54 -4.66 -12.16 25.63
CA ARG A 54 -5.73 -13.12 25.95
C ARG A 54 -5.34 -14.09 27.08
N GLU A 55 -4.08 -14.51 27.15
CA GLU A 55 -3.57 -15.33 28.24
C GLU A 55 -3.61 -14.58 29.57
N ILE A 56 -3.20 -13.30 29.58
CA ILE A 56 -3.28 -12.44 30.79
C ILE A 56 -4.74 -12.23 31.20
N TYR A 57 -5.66 -12.03 30.26
CA TYR A 57 -7.10 -11.99 30.55
C TYR A 57 -7.58 -13.25 31.24
N SER A 58 -7.22 -14.41 30.72
CA SER A 58 -7.57 -15.71 31.28
C SER A 58 -7.02 -15.93 32.69
N LEU A 59 -5.92 -15.28 33.04
CA LEU A 59 -5.31 -15.33 34.37
C LEU A 59 -5.91 -14.30 35.32
N ALA A 60 -6.33 -13.14 34.82
CA ALA A 60 -6.92 -12.04 35.59
C ALA A 60 -8.38 -12.32 36.00
N ASP A 61 -9.11 -13.13 35.27
CA ASP A 61 -10.55 -13.43 35.49
C ASP A 61 -10.86 -14.10 36.85
N LYS A 62 -9.85 -14.47 37.61
CA LYS A 62 -10.00 -15.07 38.92
C LYS A 62 -9.93 -14.11 40.10
N ASN A 63 -9.53 -12.85 39.92
CA ASN A 63 -9.40 -11.86 41.01
C ASN A 63 -9.64 -10.43 40.53
N THR A 64 -10.84 -10.15 40.07
CA THR A 64 -11.51 -8.83 39.98
C THR A 64 -10.60 -7.59 40.13
N ASP A 65 -9.69 -7.38 39.22
CA ASP A 65 -9.03 -6.08 39.10
C ASP A 65 -9.53 -5.42 37.78
N THR A 66 -10.63 -4.66 37.94
CA THR A 66 -11.34 -4.00 36.83
C THR A 66 -10.41 -3.05 36.04
N ASP A 67 -9.37 -2.53 36.68
CA ASP A 67 -8.44 -1.60 36.08
C ASP A 67 -7.44 -2.32 35.14
N ILE A 68 -7.03 -3.53 35.49
CA ILE A 68 -6.17 -4.35 34.62
C ILE A 68 -6.97 -4.80 33.39
N ILE A 69 -8.21 -5.20 33.56
CA ILE A 69 -9.08 -5.60 32.44
C ILE A 69 -9.30 -4.44 31.49
N ARG A 70 -9.63 -3.25 32.00
CA ARG A 70 -9.79 -2.05 31.18
C ARG A 70 -8.50 -1.68 30.42
N TYR A 71 -7.35 -1.75 31.08
CA TYR A 71 -6.06 -1.46 30.44
C TYR A 71 -5.73 -2.46 29.32
N LEU A 72 -6.05 -3.73 29.53
CA LEU A 72 -5.89 -4.77 28.49
C LEU A 72 -6.86 -4.58 27.33
N ASP A 73 -8.10 -4.15 27.58
CA ASP A 73 -9.07 -3.80 26.54
C ASP A 73 -8.56 -2.63 25.69
N GLU A 74 -8.14 -1.52 26.33
CA GLU A 74 -7.58 -0.36 25.64
C GLU A 74 -6.33 -0.72 24.83
N MET A 75 -5.49 -1.63 25.32
CA MET A 75 -4.31 -2.11 24.64
C MET A 75 -4.67 -3.02 23.45
N SER A 76 -5.67 -3.89 23.58
CA SER A 76 -6.20 -4.72 22.50
C SER A 76 -6.83 -3.87 21.40
N ASP A 77 -7.66 -2.89 21.78
CA ASP A 77 -8.29 -1.96 20.85
C ASP A 77 -7.28 -1.10 20.08
N SER A 78 -6.20 -0.68 20.75
CA SER A 78 -5.12 0.05 20.07
C SER A 78 -4.37 -0.82 19.05
N MET A 79 -4.34 -2.13 19.26
CA MET A 79 -3.76 -3.10 18.31
C MET A 79 -4.73 -3.48 17.18
N ASP A 80 -6.04 -3.40 17.41
CA ASP A 80 -7.08 -3.69 16.42
C ASP A 80 -7.44 -2.47 15.57
N ASN A 81 -7.14 -1.26 16.03
CA ASN A 81 -7.47 0.01 15.39
C ASN A 81 -6.60 0.35 14.15
N ILE A 82 -6.12 -0.65 13.43
CA ILE A 82 -5.82 -0.48 12.01
C ILE A 82 -7.14 -0.72 11.30
N GLU A 83 -7.88 0.35 11.09
CA GLU A 83 -9.03 0.35 10.20
C GLU A 83 -8.61 -0.28 8.87
N LYS A 84 -9.04 -1.54 8.68
CA LYS A 84 -8.82 -2.21 7.40
C LYS A 84 -9.80 -1.61 6.40
N VAL A 85 -9.31 -0.84 5.47
CA VAL A 85 -10.11 -0.31 4.35
C VAL A 85 -10.35 -1.38 3.27
N ALA A 86 -9.52 -2.42 3.25
CA ALA A 86 -9.62 -3.54 2.32
C ALA A 86 -9.62 -4.88 3.07
N SER A 87 -10.60 -5.72 2.77
CA SER A 87 -10.73 -7.10 3.26
C SER A 87 -11.44 -7.95 2.20
N THR A 88 -10.80 -8.12 1.05
CA THR A 88 -11.34 -8.90 -0.08
C THR A 88 -11.06 -10.39 0.06
N GLY A 89 -10.09 -10.76 0.89
CA GLY A 89 -9.51 -12.09 0.95
C GLY A 89 -8.37 -12.31 -0.05
N ASN A 90 -8.11 -11.35 -0.94
CA ASN A 90 -6.93 -11.35 -1.79
C ASN A 90 -5.80 -10.59 -1.08
N SER A 91 -4.80 -11.33 -0.60
CA SER A 91 -3.73 -10.79 0.24
C SER A 91 -2.88 -9.72 -0.43
N VAL A 92 -2.78 -9.73 -1.76
CA VAL A 92 -2.00 -8.74 -2.51
C VAL A 92 -2.64 -7.36 -2.43
N PHE A 93 -3.93 -7.27 -2.78
CA PHE A 93 -4.66 -6.00 -2.75
C PHE A 93 -4.91 -5.52 -1.32
N ASP A 94 -5.30 -6.43 -0.43
CA ASP A 94 -5.55 -6.10 0.98
C ASP A 94 -4.27 -5.54 1.64
N GLY A 95 -3.10 -6.11 1.34
CA GLY A 95 -1.82 -5.64 1.85
C GLY A 95 -1.49 -4.22 1.40
N ILE A 96 -1.53 -3.97 0.09
CA ILE A 96 -1.19 -2.65 -0.48
C ILE A 96 -2.15 -1.57 0.00
N LEU A 97 -3.46 -1.81 -0.10
CA LEU A 97 -4.47 -0.80 0.22
C LEU A 97 -4.50 -0.45 1.71
N ASN A 98 -4.36 -1.45 2.59
CA ASN A 98 -4.29 -1.19 4.03
C ASN A 98 -2.99 -0.48 4.44
N TYR A 99 -1.86 -0.77 3.77
CA TYR A 99 -0.62 -0.02 3.95
C TYR A 99 -0.81 1.46 3.60
N TYR A 100 -1.36 1.76 2.42
CA TYR A 100 -1.59 3.15 2.00
C TYR A 100 -2.64 3.87 2.84
N ALA A 101 -3.68 3.18 3.29
CA ALA A 101 -4.65 3.74 4.23
C ALA A 101 -3.98 4.21 5.54
N GLN A 102 -3.09 3.39 6.06
CA GLN A 102 -2.32 3.74 7.26
C GLN A 102 -1.35 4.90 6.99
N LYS A 103 -0.62 4.87 5.86
CA LYS A 103 0.30 5.93 5.46
C LYS A 103 -0.41 7.28 5.32
N ILE A 104 -1.54 7.32 4.60
CA ILE A 104 -2.36 8.53 4.43
C ILE A 104 -2.85 9.04 5.79
N LYS A 105 -3.37 8.16 6.66
CA LYS A 105 -3.84 8.53 7.99
C LYS A 105 -2.74 9.11 8.88
N GLN A 106 -1.50 8.64 8.76
CA GLN A 106 -0.36 9.12 9.54
C GLN A 106 0.24 10.41 9.00
N GLU A 107 0.34 10.54 7.67
CA GLU A 107 1.02 11.66 7.02
C GLU A 107 0.06 12.80 6.66
N MET A 108 -1.24 12.51 6.49
CA MET A 108 -2.25 13.42 5.94
C MET A 108 -3.56 13.40 6.75
N ASN A 109 -3.56 14.01 7.93
CA ASN A 109 -4.70 13.98 8.88
C ASN A 109 -6.03 14.56 8.35
N ASN A 110 -6.00 15.29 7.23
CA ASN A 110 -7.15 15.97 6.63
C ASN A 110 -7.60 15.35 5.29
N VAL A 111 -7.04 14.20 4.91
CA VAL A 111 -7.38 13.49 3.66
C VAL A 111 -8.22 12.27 4.00
N ASN A 112 -9.39 12.18 3.38
CA ASN A 112 -10.23 10.98 3.46
C ASN A 112 -9.82 9.99 2.37
N PHE A 113 -9.47 8.75 2.78
CA PHE A 113 -9.15 7.67 1.85
C PHE A 113 -10.28 6.66 1.80
N SER A 114 -10.81 6.42 0.62
CA SER A 114 -11.88 5.44 0.36
C SER A 114 -11.48 4.44 -0.71
N VAL A 115 -12.00 3.22 -0.58
CA VAL A 115 -11.67 2.11 -1.49
C VAL A 115 -12.94 1.39 -1.93
N ILE A 116 -13.09 1.21 -3.23
CA ILE A 116 -14.16 0.39 -3.84
C ILE A 116 -13.52 -0.83 -4.48
N LEU A 117 -13.88 -2.01 -4.00
CA LEU A 117 -13.28 -3.27 -4.43
C LEU A 117 -14.34 -4.23 -4.97
N LYS A 118 -14.14 -4.69 -6.20
CA LYS A 118 -14.91 -5.75 -6.85
C LYS A 118 -13.95 -6.73 -7.51
N ILE A 119 -13.20 -7.45 -6.69
CA ILE A 119 -12.11 -8.35 -7.11
C ILE A 119 -12.40 -9.75 -6.57
N PRO A 120 -12.25 -10.81 -7.40
CA PRO A 120 -12.30 -12.18 -6.92
C PRO A 120 -11.18 -12.47 -5.91
N THR A 121 -11.49 -13.27 -4.89
CA THR A 121 -10.52 -13.68 -3.86
C THR A 121 -9.37 -14.51 -4.42
N ASP A 122 -9.66 -15.29 -5.47
CA ASP A 122 -8.76 -16.24 -6.13
C ASP A 122 -8.07 -15.65 -7.38
N LEU A 123 -8.15 -14.34 -7.59
CA LEU A 123 -7.44 -13.69 -8.69
C LEU A 123 -5.93 -13.82 -8.49
N GLU A 124 -5.31 -14.65 -9.32
CA GLU A 124 -3.87 -14.79 -9.36
C GLU A 124 -3.24 -13.60 -10.10
N ILE A 125 -2.49 -12.80 -9.37
CA ILE A 125 -1.80 -11.63 -9.91
C ILE A 125 -0.42 -11.50 -9.29
N SER A 126 0.53 -10.98 -10.06
CA SER A 126 1.88 -10.70 -9.56
C SER A 126 1.83 -9.63 -8.47
N SER A 127 2.25 -10.00 -7.25
CA SER A 127 2.36 -9.04 -6.15
C SER A 127 3.32 -7.90 -6.47
N PHE A 128 4.40 -8.19 -7.21
CA PHE A 128 5.37 -7.20 -7.66
C PHE A 128 4.71 -6.18 -8.59
N ASP A 129 4.03 -6.65 -9.65
CA ASP A 129 3.40 -5.75 -10.62
C ASP A 129 2.33 -4.88 -9.97
N MET A 130 1.55 -5.45 -9.05
CA MET A 130 0.52 -4.69 -8.33
C MET A 130 1.11 -3.66 -7.38
N ASN A 131 2.18 -4.00 -6.66
CA ASN A 131 2.88 -3.02 -5.83
C ASN A 131 3.43 -1.85 -6.68
N VAL A 132 4.00 -2.14 -7.85
CA VAL A 132 4.51 -1.09 -8.74
C VAL A 132 3.37 -0.24 -9.32
N ILE A 133 2.32 -0.86 -9.85
CA ILE A 133 1.24 -0.12 -10.52
C ILE A 133 0.41 0.66 -9.50
N LEU A 134 -0.14 -0.02 -8.51
CA LEU A 134 -1.03 0.59 -7.52
C LEU A 134 -0.27 1.52 -6.58
N GLY A 135 0.97 1.16 -6.23
CA GLY A 135 1.87 2.00 -5.44
C GLY A 135 2.13 3.33 -6.13
N ASN A 136 2.56 3.33 -7.40
CA ASN A 136 2.80 4.56 -8.16
C ASN A 136 1.53 5.42 -8.30
N LEU A 137 0.36 4.81 -8.49
CA LEU A 137 -0.90 5.56 -8.58
C LEU A 137 -1.26 6.22 -7.24
N LEU A 138 -1.12 5.50 -6.13
CA LEU A 138 -1.41 6.01 -4.80
C LEU A 138 -0.39 7.05 -4.33
N ASP A 139 0.91 6.84 -4.57
CA ASP A 139 1.94 7.83 -4.29
C ASP A 139 1.70 9.11 -5.09
N ASN A 140 1.38 9.01 -6.39
CA ASN A 140 1.03 10.16 -7.21
C ASN A 140 -0.22 10.90 -6.69
N ALA A 141 -1.24 10.18 -6.23
CA ALA A 141 -2.42 10.78 -5.62
C ALA A 141 -2.09 11.51 -4.30
N MET A 142 -1.23 10.92 -3.46
CA MET A 142 -0.77 11.54 -2.21
C MET A 142 0.05 12.81 -2.46
N GLU A 143 0.95 12.80 -3.46
CA GLU A 143 1.77 13.95 -3.79
C GLU A 143 0.96 15.13 -4.34
N ASN A 144 -0.15 14.84 -5.03
CA ASN A 144 -0.92 15.85 -5.75
C ASN A 144 -2.26 16.21 -5.09
N VAL A 145 -2.68 15.51 -4.02
CA VAL A 145 -3.92 15.85 -3.34
C VAL A 145 -3.83 17.26 -2.73
N SER A 146 -4.71 18.14 -3.20
CA SER A 146 -4.76 19.53 -2.76
C SER A 146 -6.16 20.08 -2.97
N GLY A 147 -6.53 21.12 -2.20
CA GLY A 147 -7.84 21.73 -2.27
C GLY A 147 -7.83 23.18 -1.78
N GLU A 148 -8.91 23.88 -2.03
CA GLU A 148 -9.12 25.23 -1.50
C GLU A 148 -9.41 25.20 0.00
N ALA A 149 -9.27 26.34 0.66
CA ALA A 149 -9.52 26.45 2.10
C ALA A 149 -10.99 26.07 2.43
N GLY A 150 -11.16 25.03 3.26
CA GLY A 150 -12.47 24.49 3.64
C GLY A 150 -13.00 23.38 2.75
N GLN A 151 -12.27 22.98 1.73
CA GLN A 151 -12.60 21.81 0.90
C GLN A 151 -12.15 20.52 1.59
N GLU A 152 -13.01 19.51 1.55
CA GLU A 152 -12.66 18.15 2.01
C GLU A 152 -11.72 17.50 0.99
N LEU A 153 -10.54 17.08 1.45
CA LEU A 153 -9.56 16.41 0.61
C LEU A 153 -9.85 14.91 0.59
N GLN A 154 -9.83 14.31 -0.60
CA GLN A 154 -10.17 12.91 -0.79
C GLN A 154 -9.21 12.24 -1.77
N ILE A 155 -8.88 10.99 -1.46
CA ILE A 155 -8.28 10.03 -2.38
C ILE A 155 -9.21 8.82 -2.44
N GLU A 156 -9.62 8.41 -3.62
CA GLU A 156 -10.46 7.23 -3.85
C GLU A 156 -9.76 6.26 -4.78
N ALA A 157 -9.69 4.99 -4.37
CA ALA A 157 -9.17 3.90 -5.19
C ALA A 157 -10.31 2.95 -5.59
N VAL A 158 -10.50 2.72 -6.88
CA VAL A 158 -11.50 1.81 -7.44
C VAL A 158 -10.79 0.69 -8.17
N LEU A 159 -11.01 -0.54 -7.72
CA LEU A 159 -10.44 -1.74 -8.33
C LEU A 159 -11.57 -2.70 -8.67
N GLU A 160 -11.74 -2.98 -9.95
CA GLU A 160 -12.79 -3.84 -10.48
C GLU A 160 -12.22 -4.87 -11.45
N TYR A 161 -12.62 -6.14 -11.29
CA TYR A 161 -12.29 -7.20 -12.23
C TYR A 161 -13.54 -7.60 -13.01
N ILE A 162 -13.56 -7.28 -14.29
CA ILE A 162 -14.71 -7.49 -15.18
C ILE A 162 -14.25 -8.20 -16.46
N GLU A 163 -14.84 -9.34 -16.77
CA GLU A 163 -14.60 -10.08 -18.02
C GLU A 163 -13.12 -10.34 -18.34
N GLY A 164 -12.31 -10.65 -17.33
CA GLY A 164 -10.88 -10.92 -17.51
C GLY A 164 -9.98 -9.69 -17.51
N LEU A 165 -10.53 -8.50 -17.31
CA LEU A 165 -9.78 -7.24 -17.24
C LEU A 165 -9.81 -6.68 -15.83
N LEU A 166 -8.64 -6.33 -15.31
CA LEU A 166 -8.50 -5.58 -14.08
C LEU A 166 -8.46 -4.08 -14.39
N ARG A 167 -9.49 -3.36 -13.95
CA ARG A 167 -9.54 -1.89 -13.96
C ARG A 167 -9.04 -1.37 -12.63
N ILE A 168 -8.07 -0.48 -12.68
CA ILE A 168 -7.57 0.25 -11.52
C ILE A 168 -7.72 1.75 -11.81
N GLU A 169 -8.35 2.45 -10.92
CA GLU A 169 -8.54 3.90 -10.99
C GLU A 169 -8.25 4.51 -9.62
N VAL A 170 -7.41 5.55 -9.59
CA VAL A 170 -7.15 6.33 -8.39
C VAL A 170 -7.47 7.78 -8.70
N VAL A 171 -8.37 8.36 -7.91
CA VAL A 171 -8.85 9.74 -8.07
C VAL A 171 -8.50 10.51 -6.80
N ASN A 172 -8.02 11.74 -6.96
CA ASN A 172 -7.76 12.63 -5.84
C ASN A 172 -8.34 14.02 -6.06
N THR A 173 -8.67 14.71 -4.98
CA THR A 173 -9.00 16.13 -5.02
C THR A 173 -7.79 16.95 -5.46
N PHE A 174 -7.97 17.87 -6.40
CA PHE A 174 -6.90 18.72 -6.93
C PHE A 174 -7.36 20.15 -7.14
N ALA A 175 -6.62 21.13 -6.59
CA ALA A 175 -6.91 22.57 -6.70
C ALA A 175 -6.18 23.25 -7.85
N GLY A 176 -5.90 22.56 -8.95
CA GLY A 176 -5.17 23.10 -10.11
C GLY A 176 -5.96 23.02 -11.41
N ASN A 177 -5.51 23.73 -12.43
CA ASN A 177 -6.00 23.58 -13.80
C ASN A 177 -5.38 22.33 -14.42
N VAL A 178 -6.20 21.35 -14.73
CA VAL A 178 -5.76 20.20 -15.52
C VAL A 178 -5.62 20.63 -16.98
N ASN A 179 -4.42 20.71 -17.51
CA ASN A 179 -4.22 20.86 -18.93
C ASN A 179 -4.69 19.58 -19.64
N LYS A 180 -5.78 19.73 -20.41
CA LYS A 180 -6.37 18.61 -21.19
C LYS A 180 -5.64 18.35 -22.52
N ASP A 181 -4.46 18.89 -22.70
CA ASP A 181 -3.66 18.73 -23.90
C ASP A 181 -2.58 17.66 -23.68
N GLY A 182 -2.97 16.39 -23.98
CA GLY A 182 -2.09 15.23 -23.98
C GLY A 182 -2.73 14.11 -24.76
#